data_551dfa160e8e1c424fb48f7af3b53b50
#
_entry.id   551dfa160e8e1c424fb48f7af3b53b50
#
_cell.length_a   1.000
_cell.length_b   1.000
_cell.length_c   1.000
_cell.angle_alpha   90.00
_cell.angle_beta   90.00
_cell.angle_gamma   90.00
#
_symmetry.space_group_name_H-M   'P 1'
#
loop_
_entity.id
_entity.type
_entity.pdbx_description
1 polymer ?
#
loop_
_entity_poly.entity_id
_entity_poly.type
_entity_poly.pdbx_seq_one_letter_code
_entity_poly.pdbx_strand_id
1 'polypeptide(L)'
;KADDTGMHEVATSFSEQRYPIGQFTGNVMDTFYLLNQQYEYVTPRTIMKFPCTMNSAWGSGYSLDFNTEMTITNFGLNRAPFVRNTVVAQYDSVIGWGQMRIPMADGKRSASYPVLVVSRSTIVRHLYTLNGQPAPPTLLGAFELTQNDSSASTSSLLFWRAAQQTPLVHVSFSGISMELDKYISTMVDTKNLSADGATSVRESAITVANVSPNPVTGAHVTVNIEGHFTGGEIALYNAYGQRIELPPFFMIGTQQLTLNVEDLSTGAYTLHLSDNSGSMMSAPFVVVR
;
A
#
# COMPACT_ATOMS: atom_id res chain seq x y z
N LYS A 1 15.12 9.49 0.82
CA LYS A 1 16.04 9.14 -0.29
C LYS A 1 15.50 7.89 -0.98
N ALA A 2 15.59 7.84 -2.31
CA ALA A 2 15.35 6.62 -3.08
C ALA A 2 16.59 6.31 -3.92
N ASP A 3 16.92 5.01 -4.06
CA ASP A 3 18.00 4.49 -4.90
C ASP A 3 17.66 3.06 -5.36
N ASP A 4 18.60 2.38 -6.03
CA ASP A 4 18.38 1.04 -6.58
C ASP A 4 18.12 -0.04 -5.51
N THR A 5 18.41 0.24 -4.25
CA THR A 5 18.19 -0.69 -3.13
C THR A 5 16.85 -0.48 -2.43
N GLY A 6 16.23 0.69 -2.62
CA GLY A 6 14.92 0.98 -2.03
C GLY A 6 14.61 2.45 -1.78
N MET A 7 13.55 2.66 -1.03
CA MET A 7 13.22 3.94 -0.40
C MET A 7 13.65 3.93 1.06
N HIS A 8 14.37 4.97 1.46
CA HIS A 8 14.95 5.08 2.79
C HIS A 8 14.61 6.42 3.43
N GLU A 9 14.25 6.39 4.69
CA GLU A 9 14.22 7.55 5.56
C GLU A 9 15.60 7.70 6.20
N VAL A 10 16.20 8.88 6.03
CA VAL A 10 17.58 9.15 6.46
C VAL A 10 17.64 10.04 7.69
N ALA A 11 16.63 10.86 7.89
CA ALA A 11 16.52 11.77 9.02
C ALA A 11 15.06 12.12 9.30
N THR A 12 14.81 12.58 10.54
CA THR A 12 13.53 13.18 10.93
C THR A 12 13.79 14.43 11.76
N SER A 13 12.89 15.40 11.69
CA SER A 13 13.00 16.66 12.43
C SER A 13 11.69 17.01 13.09
N PHE A 14 11.78 17.66 14.23
CA PHE A 14 10.65 18.16 14.99
C PHE A 14 10.87 19.65 15.30
N SER A 15 9.89 20.47 14.98
CA SER A 15 9.90 21.86 15.36
C SER A 15 9.50 22.01 16.83
N GLU A 16 9.98 23.08 17.45
CA GLU A 16 9.59 23.44 18.82
C GLU A 16 8.07 23.55 18.94
N GLN A 17 7.52 22.95 19.99
CA GLN A 17 6.10 23.04 20.32
C GLN A 17 5.92 23.13 21.83
N ARG A 18 4.95 23.95 22.26
CA ARG A 18 4.57 24.10 23.65
C ARG A 18 3.18 23.57 23.89
N TYR A 19 3.05 22.66 24.85
CA TYR A 19 1.79 22.07 25.24
C TYR A 19 1.43 22.47 26.67
N PRO A 20 0.40 23.32 26.89
CA PRO A 20 -0.15 23.54 28.24
C PRO A 20 -0.74 22.22 28.76
N ILE A 21 -0.27 21.74 29.88
CA ILE A 21 -0.73 20.50 30.50
C ILE A 21 -1.51 20.72 31.79
N GLY A 22 -1.83 21.98 32.12
CA GLY A 22 -2.53 22.36 33.32
C GLY A 22 -3.88 21.68 33.53
N GLN A 23 -4.57 21.31 32.45
CA GLN A 23 -5.81 20.53 32.54
C GLN A 23 -5.62 19.13 33.15
N PHE A 24 -4.42 18.56 33.03
CA PHE A 24 -4.06 17.25 33.58
C PHE A 24 -3.43 17.35 34.97
N THR A 25 -2.67 18.42 35.24
CA THR A 25 -1.89 18.59 36.47
C THR A 25 -2.59 19.47 37.52
N GLY A 26 -3.66 20.17 37.11
CA GLY A 26 -4.39 21.13 37.95
C GLY A 26 -3.73 22.49 38.10
N ASN A 27 -2.60 22.76 37.46
CA ASN A 27 -1.91 24.04 37.50
C ASN A 27 -1.70 24.61 36.09
N VAL A 28 -2.27 25.78 35.82
CA VAL A 28 -2.23 26.48 34.51
C VAL A 28 -0.83 26.84 34.03
N MET A 29 0.16 26.88 34.91
CA MET A 29 1.55 27.18 34.59
C MET A 29 2.31 25.95 34.10
N ASP A 30 1.77 24.76 34.28
CA ASP A 30 2.44 23.54 33.92
C ASP A 30 2.44 23.35 32.40
N THR A 31 3.60 22.99 31.89
CA THR A 31 3.85 22.91 30.45
C THR A 31 4.81 21.79 30.09
N PHE A 32 4.60 21.28 28.90
CA PHE A 32 5.49 20.34 28.24
C PHE A 32 6.02 21.01 26.96
N TYR A 33 7.34 21.07 26.83
CA TYR A 33 8.01 21.66 25.67
C TYR A 33 8.68 20.56 24.85
N LEU A 34 8.28 20.40 23.59
CA LEU A 34 9.07 19.69 22.62
C LEU A 34 10.13 20.64 22.07
N LEU A 35 11.39 20.26 22.18
CA LEU A 35 12.49 21.09 21.69
C LEU A 35 12.65 20.95 20.17
N ASN A 36 13.18 22.00 19.52
CA ASN A 36 13.60 21.88 18.13
C ASN A 36 14.74 20.87 18.01
N GLN A 37 14.59 19.83 17.21
CA GLN A 37 15.53 18.72 17.14
C GLN A 37 15.49 18.02 15.79
N GLN A 38 16.65 17.55 15.35
CA GLN A 38 16.82 16.76 14.13
C GLN A 38 17.61 15.50 14.48
N TYR A 39 17.16 14.37 13.93
CA TYR A 39 17.81 13.08 14.07
C TYR A 39 18.18 12.53 12.71
N GLU A 40 19.43 12.18 12.55
CA GLU A 40 19.90 11.37 11.43
C GLU A 40 19.97 9.92 11.85
N TYR A 41 19.40 9.03 11.05
CA TYR A 41 19.48 7.61 11.33
C TYR A 41 20.90 7.09 11.01
N VAL A 42 21.55 6.48 11.98
CA VAL A 42 22.87 5.85 11.80
C VAL A 42 22.82 4.82 10.65
N THR A 43 21.76 4.04 10.61
CA THR A 43 21.42 3.19 9.48
C THR A 43 20.08 3.69 8.92
N PRO A 44 20.03 4.10 7.63
CA PRO A 44 18.80 4.56 7.03
C PRO A 44 17.66 3.55 7.20
N ARG A 45 16.50 4.04 7.63
CA ARG A 45 15.31 3.20 7.80
C ARG A 45 14.76 2.83 6.43
N THR A 46 14.71 1.56 6.10
CA THR A 46 14.13 1.08 4.84
C THR A 46 12.62 1.14 4.90
N ILE A 47 12.03 2.01 4.09
CA ILE A 47 10.57 2.14 3.93
C ILE A 47 10.05 1.09 2.96
N MET A 48 10.79 0.86 1.86
CA MET A 48 10.51 -0.17 0.87
C MET A 48 11.81 -0.63 0.23
N LYS A 49 12.01 -1.93 0.12
CA LYS A 49 13.18 -2.54 -0.52
C LYS A 49 12.94 -2.67 -2.04
N PHE A 50 13.98 -2.51 -2.84
CA PHE A 50 13.95 -2.76 -4.28
C PHE A 50 15.00 -3.83 -4.69
N PRO A 51 14.73 -4.66 -5.70
CA PRO A 51 13.40 -4.90 -6.30
C PRO A 51 12.45 -5.51 -5.27
N CYS A 52 11.14 -5.26 -5.45
CA CYS A 52 10.11 -5.71 -4.53
C CYS A 52 9.14 -6.65 -5.25
N THR A 53 9.11 -7.90 -4.84
CA THR A 53 8.28 -8.96 -5.41
C THR A 53 7.54 -9.68 -4.28
N MET A 54 6.62 -10.58 -4.64
CA MET A 54 5.94 -11.44 -3.68
C MET A 54 6.96 -12.15 -2.77
N ASN A 55 6.69 -12.18 -1.46
CA ASN A 55 7.55 -12.71 -0.40
C ASN A 55 8.87 -11.94 -0.15
N SER A 56 9.11 -10.80 -0.82
CA SER A 56 10.19 -9.91 -0.40
C SER A 56 9.97 -9.45 1.03
N ALA A 57 11.02 -9.52 1.85
CA ALA A 57 10.96 -9.09 3.24
C ALA A 57 12.20 -8.26 3.61
N TRP A 58 12.03 -7.35 4.56
CA TRP A 58 13.13 -6.54 5.11
C TRP A 58 12.79 -6.11 6.53
N GLY A 59 13.82 -5.70 7.25
CA GLY A 59 13.68 -5.15 8.59
C GLY A 59 14.52 -3.90 8.77
N SER A 60 14.14 -3.07 9.70
CA SER A 60 14.94 -1.94 10.17
C SER A 60 14.75 -1.71 11.65
N GLY A 61 15.82 -1.30 12.32
CA GLY A 61 15.80 -0.93 13.72
C GLY A 61 16.45 0.43 13.91
N TYR A 62 15.89 1.24 14.79
CA TYR A 62 16.42 2.55 15.13
C TYR A 62 16.03 2.97 16.55
N SER A 63 16.73 3.96 17.08
CA SER A 63 16.40 4.59 18.33
C SER A 63 16.36 6.11 18.16
N LEU A 64 15.39 6.75 18.79
CA LEU A 64 15.22 8.21 18.77
C LEU A 64 15.06 8.72 20.19
N ASP A 65 15.81 9.77 20.52
CA ASP A 65 15.69 10.50 21.78
C ASP A 65 14.82 11.76 21.57
N PHE A 66 13.58 11.71 22.00
CA PHE A 66 12.72 12.90 22.02
C PHE A 66 13.09 13.77 23.23
N ASN A 67 13.84 14.83 22.95
CA ASN A 67 14.25 15.79 23.96
C ASN A 67 13.14 16.78 24.22
N THR A 68 12.73 16.86 25.46
CA THR A 68 11.66 17.73 25.92
C THR A 68 12.04 18.35 27.26
N GLU A 69 11.33 19.40 27.67
CA GLU A 69 11.40 19.97 29.00
C GLU A 69 10.03 19.98 29.64
N MET A 70 9.97 19.69 30.94
CA MET A 70 8.73 19.69 31.72
C MET A 70 8.78 20.76 32.80
N THR A 71 7.70 21.53 32.92
CA THR A 71 7.40 22.34 34.10
C THR A 71 6.16 21.72 34.74
N ILE A 72 6.30 21.17 35.95
CA ILE A 72 5.22 20.55 36.71
C ILE A 72 5.37 20.94 38.17
N THR A 73 4.53 21.86 38.61
CA THR A 73 4.60 22.50 39.93
C THR A 73 4.52 21.50 41.07
N ASN A 74 3.61 20.52 40.98
CA ASN A 74 3.41 19.51 42.00
C ASN A 74 4.61 18.55 42.17
N PHE A 75 5.49 18.47 41.19
CA PHE A 75 6.72 17.68 41.24
C PHE A 75 7.97 18.56 41.43
N GLY A 76 7.80 19.87 41.61
CA GLY A 76 8.93 20.80 41.74
C GLY A 76 9.79 20.93 40.47
N LEU A 77 9.25 20.60 39.32
CA LEU A 77 9.97 20.64 38.05
C LEU A 77 9.78 22.02 37.39
N ASN A 78 10.89 22.62 36.99
CA ASN A 78 10.90 23.87 36.24
C ASN A 78 11.84 23.73 35.05
N ARG A 79 11.27 23.55 33.84
CA ARG A 79 12.01 23.28 32.60
C ARG A 79 13.02 22.11 32.77
N ALA A 80 12.64 21.10 33.53
CA ALA A 80 13.48 19.95 33.77
C ALA A 80 13.61 19.11 32.49
N PRO A 81 14.82 18.75 32.06
CA PRO A 81 15.03 17.88 30.90
C PRO A 81 14.35 16.52 31.09
N PHE A 82 13.43 16.20 30.18
CA PHE A 82 12.75 14.93 30.14
C PHE A 82 12.93 14.32 28.74
N VAL A 83 13.52 13.14 28.67
CA VAL A 83 13.80 12.47 27.41
C VAL A 83 13.01 11.17 27.32
N ARG A 84 12.31 11.02 26.20
CA ARG A 84 11.73 9.75 25.79
C ARG A 84 12.63 9.10 24.75
N ASN A 85 13.40 8.10 25.15
CA ASN A 85 14.09 7.25 24.21
C ASN A 85 13.09 6.23 23.64
N THR A 86 12.94 6.25 22.31
CA THR A 86 12.03 5.35 21.58
C THR A 86 12.85 4.38 20.76
N VAL A 87 12.85 3.12 21.15
CA VAL A 87 13.49 2.03 20.40
C VAL A 87 12.46 1.35 19.53
N VAL A 88 12.75 1.24 18.24
CA VAL A 88 11.83 0.68 17.24
C VAL A 88 12.49 -0.48 16.50
N ALA A 89 11.78 -1.59 16.39
CA ALA A 89 12.07 -2.66 15.46
C ALA A 89 10.88 -2.80 14.49
N GLN A 90 11.17 -2.73 13.19
CA GLN A 90 10.16 -2.82 12.14
C GLN A 90 10.47 -4.00 11.23
N TYR A 91 9.44 -4.76 10.88
CA TYR A 91 9.50 -5.88 9.96
C TYR A 91 8.44 -5.71 8.89
N ASP A 92 8.84 -5.80 7.64
CA ASP A 92 7.99 -5.65 6.47
C ASP A 92 8.07 -6.90 5.60
N SER A 93 6.94 -7.30 5.00
CA SER A 93 6.89 -8.36 4.01
C SER A 93 5.80 -8.10 2.97
N VAL A 94 6.11 -8.39 1.71
CA VAL A 94 5.14 -8.35 0.62
C VAL A 94 4.28 -9.60 0.70
N ILE A 95 2.98 -9.42 0.94
CA ILE A 95 2.02 -10.51 1.13
C ILE A 95 1.01 -10.64 -0.01
N GLY A 96 0.98 -9.69 -0.95
CA GLY A 96 0.05 -9.73 -2.07
C GLY A 96 0.22 -8.57 -3.03
N TRP A 97 -0.55 -8.65 -4.10
CA TRP A 97 -0.69 -7.59 -5.10
C TRP A 97 -2.08 -7.69 -5.74
N GLY A 98 -2.52 -6.61 -6.35
CA GLY A 98 -3.84 -6.60 -6.99
C GLY A 98 -4.24 -5.22 -7.51
N GLN A 99 -5.53 -5.08 -7.76
CA GLN A 99 -6.14 -3.81 -8.19
C GLN A 99 -6.98 -3.25 -7.05
N MET A 100 -6.84 -1.97 -6.78
CA MET A 100 -7.57 -1.27 -5.73
C MET A 100 -8.28 -0.02 -6.26
N ARG A 101 -9.48 0.22 -5.76
CA ARG A 101 -10.25 1.46 -5.95
C ARG A 101 -10.57 2.07 -4.61
N ILE A 102 -10.53 3.37 -4.54
CA ILE A 102 -10.77 4.14 -3.31
C ILE A 102 -12.12 4.84 -3.42
N PRO A 103 -12.98 4.77 -2.38
CA PRO A 103 -14.15 5.64 -2.27
C PRO A 103 -13.70 7.10 -2.21
N MET A 104 -14.33 7.96 -3.00
CA MET A 104 -14.04 9.40 -3.04
C MET A 104 -15.11 10.19 -2.28
N ALA A 105 -14.77 11.41 -1.87
CA ALA A 105 -15.66 12.26 -1.08
C ALA A 105 -16.97 12.63 -1.80
N ASP A 106 -17.00 12.59 -3.14
CA ASP A 106 -18.20 12.82 -3.96
C ASP A 106 -19.09 11.57 -4.12
N GLY A 107 -18.79 10.49 -3.38
CA GLY A 107 -19.54 9.22 -3.43
C GLY A 107 -19.15 8.32 -4.61
N LYS A 108 -18.28 8.77 -5.50
CA LYS A 108 -17.77 7.96 -6.61
C LYS A 108 -16.62 7.06 -6.15
N ARG A 109 -16.10 6.27 -7.07
CA ARG A 109 -14.89 5.47 -6.88
C ARG A 109 -13.75 6.09 -7.68
N SER A 110 -12.54 5.91 -7.20
CA SER A 110 -11.35 6.25 -7.97
C SER A 110 -11.17 5.31 -9.17
N ALA A 111 -10.32 5.69 -10.10
CA ALA A 111 -9.75 4.74 -11.08
C ALA A 111 -9.15 3.52 -10.35
N SER A 112 -9.00 2.43 -11.08
CA SER A 112 -8.34 1.21 -10.56
C SER A 112 -6.82 1.40 -10.60
N TYR A 113 -6.16 1.18 -9.47
CA TYR A 113 -4.72 1.28 -9.34
C TYR A 113 -4.11 -0.09 -9.03
N PRO A 114 -3.05 -0.51 -9.76
CA PRO A 114 -2.27 -1.66 -9.34
C PRO A 114 -1.57 -1.34 -8.03
N VAL A 115 -1.68 -2.23 -7.06
CA VAL A 115 -1.09 -2.08 -5.73
C VAL A 115 -0.32 -3.32 -5.31
N LEU A 116 0.75 -3.07 -4.56
CA LEU A 116 1.48 -4.08 -3.80
C LEU A 116 1.04 -4.00 -2.34
N VAL A 117 0.76 -5.13 -1.72
CA VAL A 117 0.33 -5.19 -0.31
C VAL A 117 1.50 -5.59 0.55
N VAL A 118 1.88 -4.71 1.46
CA VAL A 118 2.94 -4.93 2.44
C VAL A 118 2.34 -5.06 3.84
N SER A 119 2.62 -6.16 4.50
CA SER A 119 2.39 -6.33 5.92
C SER A 119 3.55 -5.74 6.69
N ARG A 120 3.29 -4.86 7.63
CA ARG A 120 4.27 -4.24 8.52
C ARG A 120 3.96 -4.56 9.97
N SER A 121 4.96 -4.99 10.70
CA SER A 121 4.92 -5.08 12.17
C SER A 121 5.94 -4.11 12.76
N THR A 122 5.51 -3.26 13.67
CA THR A 122 6.35 -2.27 14.34
C THR A 122 6.29 -2.50 15.84
N ILE A 123 7.41 -2.92 16.41
CA ILE A 123 7.58 -3.10 17.84
C ILE A 123 8.26 -1.85 18.38
N VAL A 124 7.62 -1.22 19.34
CA VAL A 124 8.09 0.02 19.95
C VAL A 124 8.34 -0.23 21.44
N ARG A 125 9.41 0.37 21.97
CA ARG A 125 9.66 0.44 23.41
C ARG A 125 10.04 1.86 23.78
N HIS A 126 9.43 2.35 24.86
CA HIS A 126 9.71 3.67 25.40
C HIS A 126 10.47 3.56 26.73
N LEU A 127 11.57 4.31 26.81
CA LEU A 127 12.34 4.53 28.03
C LEU A 127 12.29 6.01 28.34
N TYR A 128 12.14 6.35 29.61
CA TYR A 128 11.97 7.72 30.05
C TYR A 128 13.06 8.11 31.04
N THR A 129 13.69 9.26 30.82
CA THR A 129 14.63 9.84 31.77
C THR A 129 14.21 11.24 32.18
N LEU A 130 14.51 11.61 33.42
CA LEU A 130 14.36 12.96 33.96
C LEU A 130 15.72 13.40 34.48
N ASN A 131 16.23 14.54 34.03
CA ASN A 131 17.57 15.04 34.39
C ASN A 131 18.68 13.99 34.19
N GLY A 132 18.57 13.17 33.11
CA GLY A 132 19.55 12.13 32.78
C GLY A 132 19.48 10.84 33.61
N GLN A 133 18.55 10.75 34.57
CA GLN A 133 18.30 9.54 35.37
C GLN A 133 16.96 8.89 34.97
N PRO A 134 16.75 7.59 35.21
CA PRO A 134 15.45 6.99 34.98
C PRO A 134 14.33 7.81 35.64
N ALA A 135 13.29 8.13 34.87
CA ALA A 135 12.18 8.93 35.39
C ALA A 135 11.45 8.19 36.54
N PRO A 136 11.12 8.88 37.65
CA PRO A 136 10.46 8.27 38.78
C PRO A 136 9.12 7.63 38.41
N PRO A 137 8.80 6.43 38.92
CA PRO A 137 7.51 5.78 38.65
C PRO A 137 6.30 6.62 39.04
N THR A 138 6.39 7.44 40.09
CA THR A 138 5.33 8.35 40.51
C THR A 138 5.05 9.44 39.48
N LEU A 139 6.10 9.98 38.83
CA LEU A 139 5.94 10.93 37.75
C LEU A 139 5.33 10.26 36.51
N LEU A 140 5.86 9.10 36.11
CA LEU A 140 5.34 8.36 34.96
C LEU A 140 3.89 7.95 35.17
N GLY A 141 3.54 7.43 36.35
CA GLY A 141 2.17 7.03 36.71
C GLY A 141 1.16 8.18 36.64
N ALA A 142 1.58 9.42 36.93
CA ALA A 142 0.71 10.60 36.83
C ALA A 142 0.32 10.91 35.34
N PHE A 143 1.04 10.37 34.37
CA PHE A 143 0.76 10.46 32.94
C PHE A 143 0.41 9.12 32.31
N GLU A 144 0.08 8.10 33.12
CA GLU A 144 -0.23 6.74 32.65
C GLU A 144 0.90 6.10 31.84
N LEU A 145 2.14 6.50 32.11
CA LEU A 145 3.34 5.99 31.44
C LEU A 145 4.05 4.94 32.33
N THR A 146 4.72 4.01 31.68
CA THR A 146 5.60 3.03 32.33
C THR A 146 6.92 2.87 31.58
N GLN A 147 7.97 2.49 32.31
CA GLN A 147 9.26 2.16 31.68
C GLN A 147 9.12 0.88 30.83
N ASN A 148 9.80 0.85 29.69
CA ASN A 148 9.73 -0.25 28.72
C ASN A 148 8.34 -0.49 28.14
N ASP A 149 7.48 0.52 28.14
CA ASP A 149 6.14 0.41 27.58
C ASP A 149 6.23 0.06 26.07
N SER A 150 5.45 -0.93 25.68
CA SER A 150 5.34 -1.40 24.29
C SER A 150 3.92 -1.25 23.72
N SER A 151 3.04 -0.54 24.40
CA SER A 151 1.64 -0.32 24.00
C SER A 151 1.49 0.39 22.66
N ALA A 152 2.51 1.19 22.28
CA ALA A 152 2.58 1.85 20.98
C ALA A 152 2.99 0.92 19.80
N SER A 153 3.21 -0.37 20.07
CA SER A 153 3.47 -1.35 19.00
C SER A 153 2.23 -1.52 18.12
N THR A 154 2.46 -1.62 16.82
CA THR A 154 1.38 -1.69 15.83
C THR A 154 1.68 -2.72 14.75
N SER A 155 0.62 -3.22 14.11
CA SER A 155 0.71 -3.88 12.82
C SER A 155 -0.08 -3.10 11.77
N SER A 156 0.30 -3.24 10.51
CA SER A 156 -0.32 -2.46 9.43
C SER A 156 -0.36 -3.22 8.11
N LEU A 157 -1.38 -2.92 7.32
CA LEU A 157 -1.44 -3.24 5.90
C LEU A 157 -1.22 -1.96 5.10
N LEU A 158 -0.21 -1.98 4.24
CA LEU A 158 0.19 -0.87 3.39
C LEU A 158 -0.05 -1.24 1.93
N PHE A 159 -0.86 -0.47 1.25
CA PHE A 159 -1.18 -0.67 -0.16
C PHE A 159 -0.41 0.35 -1.00
N TRP A 160 0.67 -0.09 -1.62
CA TRP A 160 1.56 0.76 -2.39
C TRP A 160 1.26 0.72 -3.87
N ARG A 161 1.15 1.86 -4.50
CA ARG A 161 1.15 1.99 -5.98
C ARG A 161 2.50 2.51 -6.48
N ALA A 162 2.81 2.20 -7.73
CA ALA A 162 4.05 2.65 -8.36
C ALA A 162 4.20 4.18 -8.34
N ALA A 163 5.45 4.65 -8.28
CA ALA A 163 5.84 6.06 -8.32
C ALA A 163 5.27 6.95 -7.20
N GLN A 164 4.91 6.36 -6.04
CA GLN A 164 4.47 7.11 -4.86
C GLN A 164 5.44 6.89 -3.69
N GLN A 165 5.59 7.95 -2.88
CA GLN A 165 6.43 7.93 -1.67
C GLN A 165 5.64 7.53 -0.42
N THR A 166 4.31 7.53 -0.51
CA THR A 166 3.38 7.15 0.55
C THR A 166 2.47 6.03 0.05
N PRO A 167 2.03 5.12 0.93
CA PRO A 167 1.04 4.11 0.55
C PRO A 167 -0.28 4.77 0.17
N LEU A 168 -0.96 4.22 -0.83
CA LEU A 168 -2.31 4.65 -1.23
C LEU A 168 -3.31 4.45 -0.09
N VAL A 169 -3.19 3.33 0.62
CA VAL A 169 -3.99 3.05 1.83
C VAL A 169 -3.06 2.48 2.90
N HIS A 170 -3.26 2.93 4.11
CA HIS A 170 -2.60 2.45 5.31
C HIS A 170 -3.67 2.08 6.34
N VAL A 171 -3.79 0.80 6.65
CA VAL A 171 -4.68 0.27 7.69
C VAL A 171 -3.83 -0.10 8.89
N SER A 172 -4.16 0.43 10.08
CA SER A 172 -3.40 0.24 11.31
C SER A 172 -4.19 -0.54 12.35
N PHE A 173 -3.49 -1.39 13.09
CA PHE A 173 -4.02 -2.19 14.20
C PHE A 173 -3.13 -2.01 15.43
N SER A 174 -3.71 -2.09 16.62
CA SER A 174 -2.97 -2.09 17.88
C SER A 174 -2.28 -3.43 18.12
N GLY A 175 -1.07 -3.39 18.68
CA GLY A 175 -0.23 -4.59 18.86
C GLY A 175 0.27 -5.15 17.54
N ILE A 176 0.72 -6.39 17.57
CA ILE A 176 1.38 -7.05 16.42
C ILE A 176 0.46 -8.00 15.63
N SER A 177 -0.82 -8.11 16.00
CA SER A 177 -1.83 -8.90 15.29
C SER A 177 -2.77 -8.00 14.50
N MET A 178 -3.26 -8.50 13.34
CA MET A 178 -4.17 -7.77 12.45
C MET A 178 -5.61 -8.26 12.63
N GLU A 179 -6.06 -8.39 13.88
CA GLU A 179 -7.41 -8.77 14.23
C GLU A 179 -8.35 -7.56 14.15
N LEU A 180 -9.59 -7.75 13.70
CA LEU A 180 -10.54 -6.65 13.48
C LEU A 180 -10.90 -5.87 14.75
N ASP A 181 -10.91 -6.54 15.92
CA ASP A 181 -11.11 -5.91 17.23
C ASP A 181 -9.95 -4.99 17.65
N LYS A 182 -8.81 -5.11 17.00
CA LYS A 182 -7.61 -4.29 17.21
C LYS A 182 -7.43 -3.19 16.17
N TYR A 183 -8.39 -3.02 15.27
CA TYR A 183 -8.35 -1.94 14.28
C TYR A 183 -8.29 -0.56 14.95
N ILE A 184 -7.35 0.28 14.49
CA ILE A 184 -7.18 1.66 14.95
C ILE A 184 -7.74 2.64 13.91
N SER A 185 -7.22 2.58 12.69
CA SER A 185 -7.52 3.59 11.67
C SER A 185 -7.19 3.11 10.26
N THR A 186 -7.82 3.78 9.29
CA THR A 186 -7.42 3.71 7.89
C THR A 186 -7.12 5.12 7.39
N MET A 187 -5.92 5.31 6.87
CA MET A 187 -5.55 6.53 6.15
C MET A 187 -5.52 6.25 4.66
N VAL A 188 -6.01 7.19 3.88
CA VAL A 188 -6.03 7.13 2.41
C VAL A 188 -5.29 8.34 1.88
N ASP A 189 -4.28 8.13 1.03
CA ASP A 189 -3.65 9.22 0.29
C ASP A 189 -4.53 9.60 -0.90
N THR A 190 -5.25 10.70 -0.76
CA THR A 190 -6.14 11.22 -1.80
C THR A 190 -5.43 12.11 -2.83
N LYS A 191 -4.14 12.35 -2.67
CA LYS A 191 -3.36 13.12 -3.63
C LYS A 191 -3.24 12.33 -4.94
N ASN A 192 -3.48 13.03 -6.04
CA ASN A 192 -3.38 12.46 -7.39
C ASN A 192 -4.34 11.27 -7.64
N LEU A 193 -5.47 11.20 -6.96
CA LEU A 193 -6.55 10.29 -7.33
C LEU A 193 -7.30 10.87 -8.53
N SER A 194 -7.48 10.07 -9.56
CA SER A 194 -8.44 10.33 -10.63
C SER A 194 -9.78 9.66 -10.27
N ALA A 195 -10.90 10.37 -10.50
CA ALA A 195 -12.21 9.75 -10.37
C ALA A 195 -12.37 8.61 -11.39
N ASP A 196 -13.16 7.58 -11.01
CA ASP A 196 -13.58 6.52 -11.91
C ASP A 196 -14.67 7.12 -12.82
N GLY A 197 -14.33 7.83 -13.82
CA GLY A 197 -15.26 8.65 -14.62
C GLY A 197 -14.62 9.94 -15.11
N ALA A 198 -13.56 10.45 -14.48
CA ALA A 198 -12.47 11.08 -15.20
C ALA A 198 -11.80 9.92 -15.94
N THR A 199 -12.64 9.28 -16.76
CA THR A 199 -12.23 8.25 -17.65
C THR A 199 -10.98 8.73 -18.34
N SER A 200 -9.94 8.15 -17.92
CA SER A 200 -9.53 7.17 -18.86
C SER A 200 -10.10 5.80 -18.41
N VAL A 201 -11.37 5.51 -18.54
CA VAL A 201 -11.62 4.57 -19.60
C VAL A 201 -10.91 5.24 -20.75
N ARG A 202 -9.64 4.92 -21.02
CA ARG A 202 -9.31 4.68 -22.38
C ARG A 202 -10.45 3.76 -22.77
N GLU A 203 -11.44 4.29 -23.44
CA GLU A 203 -12.34 3.57 -24.27
C GLU A 203 -11.41 2.58 -24.89
N SER A 204 -11.55 1.30 -24.54
CA SER A 204 -10.61 0.30 -25.04
C SER A 204 -10.59 0.61 -26.51
N ALA A 205 -9.46 1.12 -27.03
CA ALA A 205 -9.40 1.55 -28.42
C ALA A 205 -9.79 0.38 -29.32
N ILE A 206 -10.01 -0.77 -28.67
CA ILE A 206 -10.47 -2.02 -29.22
C ILE A 206 -11.57 -2.62 -28.31
N THR A 207 -12.69 -2.96 -28.87
CA THR A 207 -13.76 -3.76 -28.24
C THR A 207 -14.11 -4.94 -29.12
N VAL A 208 -14.64 -6.03 -28.52
CA VAL A 208 -15.18 -7.14 -29.30
C VAL A 208 -16.56 -6.76 -29.79
N ALA A 209 -16.72 -6.56 -31.11
CA ALA A 209 -18.02 -6.35 -31.73
C ALA A 209 -18.84 -7.65 -31.71
N ASN A 210 -18.25 -8.76 -32.15
CA ASN A 210 -18.84 -10.08 -32.07
C ASN A 210 -17.83 -11.22 -32.24
N VAL A 211 -18.24 -12.43 -31.88
CA VAL A 211 -17.51 -13.68 -32.11
C VAL A 211 -18.43 -14.61 -32.90
N SER A 212 -18.00 -15.07 -34.06
CA SER A 212 -18.84 -15.87 -34.96
C SER A 212 -18.04 -16.96 -35.70
N PRO A 213 -18.61 -18.15 -35.84
CA PRO A 213 -19.81 -18.66 -35.18
C PRO A 213 -19.56 -18.88 -33.68
N ASN A 214 -20.60 -18.75 -32.88
CA ASN A 214 -20.57 -19.09 -31.46
C ASN A 214 -21.93 -19.67 -31.05
N PRO A 215 -22.09 -20.97 -30.77
CA PRO A 215 -21.03 -21.98 -30.69
C PRO A 215 -20.30 -22.30 -32.01
N VAL A 216 -19.03 -22.70 -31.89
CA VAL A 216 -18.19 -23.09 -33.02
C VAL A 216 -18.33 -24.57 -33.26
N THR A 217 -18.91 -24.96 -34.40
CA THR A 217 -19.02 -26.35 -34.86
C THR A 217 -18.07 -26.68 -36.01
N GLY A 218 -17.47 -25.68 -36.60
CA GLY A 218 -16.49 -25.76 -37.67
C GLY A 218 -15.04 -25.64 -37.22
N ALA A 219 -14.12 -25.53 -38.19
CA ALA A 219 -12.70 -25.44 -37.94
C ALA A 219 -12.25 -24.01 -37.51
N HIS A 220 -13.09 -23.00 -37.71
CA HIS A 220 -12.67 -21.63 -37.52
C HIS A 220 -13.66 -20.81 -36.66
N VAL A 221 -13.13 -19.88 -35.87
CA VAL A 221 -13.87 -18.83 -35.19
C VAL A 221 -13.28 -17.49 -35.57
N THR A 222 -14.15 -16.52 -35.84
CA THR A 222 -13.77 -15.15 -36.17
C THR A 222 -14.20 -14.19 -35.07
N VAL A 223 -13.26 -13.40 -34.60
CA VAL A 223 -13.47 -12.32 -33.64
C VAL A 223 -13.42 -11.00 -34.40
N ASN A 224 -14.52 -10.29 -34.45
CA ASN A 224 -14.59 -8.96 -35.02
C ASN A 224 -14.29 -7.93 -33.93
N ILE A 225 -13.41 -6.99 -34.23
CA ILE A 225 -12.86 -6.00 -33.32
C ILE A 225 -13.39 -4.63 -33.76
N GLU A 226 -14.03 -3.91 -32.87
CA GLU A 226 -14.27 -2.48 -33.05
C GLU A 226 -13.04 -1.70 -32.61
N GLY A 227 -12.58 -0.78 -33.46
CA GLY A 227 -11.33 -0.07 -33.30
C GLY A 227 -10.19 -0.65 -34.14
N HIS A 228 -8.96 -0.31 -33.78
CA HIS A 228 -7.77 -0.76 -34.53
C HIS A 228 -6.82 -1.51 -33.59
N PHE A 229 -6.74 -2.81 -33.75
CA PHE A 229 -5.72 -3.61 -33.08
C PHE A 229 -4.39 -3.48 -33.85
N THR A 230 -3.45 -2.74 -33.27
CA THR A 230 -2.14 -2.45 -33.86
C THR A 230 -1.03 -3.39 -33.44
N GLY A 231 -1.39 -4.48 -32.79
CA GLY A 231 -0.45 -5.46 -32.23
C GLY A 231 -0.42 -5.44 -30.70
N GLY A 232 0.11 -6.51 -30.15
CA GLY A 232 0.16 -6.74 -28.70
C GLY A 232 0.17 -8.22 -28.38
N GLU A 233 -0.23 -8.60 -27.18
CA GLU A 233 -0.32 -10.00 -26.77
C GLU A 233 -1.70 -10.59 -27.11
N ILE A 234 -1.68 -11.79 -27.68
CA ILE A 234 -2.88 -12.64 -27.89
C ILE A 234 -2.70 -13.89 -27.05
N ALA A 235 -3.65 -14.20 -26.18
CA ALA A 235 -3.61 -15.36 -25.30
C ALA A 235 -4.96 -16.06 -25.27
N LEU A 236 -4.96 -17.39 -25.25
CA LEU A 236 -6.17 -18.22 -25.17
C LEU A 236 -6.21 -18.96 -23.83
N TYR A 237 -7.39 -18.97 -23.22
CA TYR A 237 -7.65 -19.62 -21.93
C TYR A 237 -8.82 -20.60 -22.03
N ASN A 238 -8.73 -21.74 -21.33
CA ASN A 238 -9.82 -22.69 -21.20
C ASN A 238 -10.79 -22.26 -20.06
N ALA A 239 -11.86 -23.04 -19.87
CA ALA A 239 -12.86 -22.80 -18.83
C ALA A 239 -12.31 -22.79 -17.39
N TYR A 240 -11.13 -23.36 -17.15
CA TYR A 240 -10.46 -23.40 -15.85
C TYR A 240 -9.50 -22.21 -15.65
N GLY A 241 -9.44 -21.28 -16.60
CA GLY A 241 -8.51 -20.14 -16.57
C GLY A 241 -7.05 -20.51 -16.87
N GLN A 242 -6.80 -21.71 -17.36
CA GLN A 242 -5.45 -22.13 -17.77
C GLN A 242 -5.15 -21.57 -19.16
N ARG A 243 -3.99 -20.94 -19.31
CA ARG A 243 -3.49 -20.54 -20.62
C ARG A 243 -3.13 -21.78 -21.42
N ILE A 244 -3.66 -21.87 -22.61
CA ILE A 244 -3.38 -22.95 -23.58
C ILE A 244 -2.58 -22.42 -24.74
N GLU A 245 -1.94 -23.32 -25.49
CA GLU A 245 -1.23 -22.96 -26.70
C GLU A 245 -2.18 -22.27 -27.69
N LEU A 246 -1.74 -21.15 -28.24
CA LEU A 246 -2.56 -20.38 -29.16
C LEU A 246 -2.60 -21.12 -30.52
N PRO A 247 -3.80 -21.50 -31.01
CA PRO A 247 -3.94 -22.12 -32.31
C PRO A 247 -3.45 -21.21 -33.44
N PRO A 248 -3.16 -21.74 -34.62
CA PRO A 248 -2.85 -20.92 -35.79
C PRO A 248 -3.95 -19.91 -36.05
N PHE A 249 -3.57 -18.66 -36.26
CA PHE A 249 -4.49 -17.55 -36.50
C PHE A 249 -3.97 -16.63 -37.61
N PHE A 250 -4.88 -15.83 -38.16
CA PHE A 250 -4.54 -14.77 -39.07
C PHE A 250 -5.41 -13.52 -38.83
N MET A 251 -4.86 -12.36 -39.09
CA MET A 251 -5.55 -11.08 -39.03
C MET A 251 -5.96 -10.60 -40.41
N ILE A 252 -7.18 -10.14 -40.54
CA ILE A 252 -7.66 -9.43 -41.75
C ILE A 252 -7.75 -7.93 -41.39
N GLY A 253 -6.77 -7.17 -41.84
CA GLY A 253 -6.65 -5.79 -41.42
C GLY A 253 -6.39 -5.68 -39.91
N THR A 254 -6.95 -4.65 -39.27
CA THR A 254 -6.83 -4.36 -37.83
C THR A 254 -8.11 -4.68 -37.05
N GLN A 255 -9.11 -5.27 -37.69
CA GLN A 255 -10.47 -5.42 -37.14
C GLN A 255 -11.01 -6.83 -37.13
N GLN A 256 -10.29 -7.79 -37.70
CA GLN A 256 -10.79 -9.16 -37.74
C GLN A 256 -9.67 -10.16 -37.47
N LEU A 257 -9.87 -10.99 -36.44
CA LEU A 257 -8.98 -12.08 -36.05
C LEU A 257 -9.71 -13.41 -36.29
N THR A 258 -9.13 -14.32 -37.06
CA THR A 258 -9.65 -15.67 -37.27
C THR A 258 -8.67 -16.68 -36.71
N LEU A 259 -9.17 -17.56 -35.81
CA LEU A 259 -8.42 -18.68 -35.24
C LEU A 259 -8.87 -19.99 -35.89
N ASN A 260 -7.89 -20.86 -36.18
CA ASN A 260 -8.17 -22.25 -36.48
C ASN A 260 -8.34 -23.01 -35.14
N VAL A 261 -9.54 -23.48 -34.84
CA VAL A 261 -9.87 -24.14 -33.59
C VAL A 261 -10.13 -25.63 -33.77
N GLU A 262 -9.71 -26.22 -34.90
CA GLU A 262 -9.97 -27.63 -35.26
C GLU A 262 -9.43 -28.58 -34.20
N ASP A 263 -8.27 -28.30 -33.63
CA ASP A 263 -7.63 -29.14 -32.62
C ASP A 263 -8.12 -28.86 -31.17
N LEU A 264 -9.01 -27.87 -30.99
CA LEU A 264 -9.58 -27.64 -29.67
C LEU A 264 -10.68 -28.62 -29.34
N SER A 265 -10.64 -29.18 -28.13
CA SER A 265 -11.70 -30.02 -27.60
C SER A 265 -12.99 -29.22 -27.33
N THR A 266 -14.12 -29.95 -27.26
CA THR A 266 -15.39 -29.34 -26.82
C THR A 266 -15.21 -28.66 -25.47
N GLY A 267 -15.59 -27.39 -25.39
CA GLY A 267 -15.43 -26.60 -24.16
C GLY A 267 -15.62 -25.10 -24.38
N ALA A 268 -15.63 -24.36 -23.27
CA ALA A 268 -15.63 -22.92 -23.27
C ALA A 268 -14.19 -22.37 -23.27
N TYR A 269 -13.97 -21.36 -24.06
CA TYR A 269 -12.68 -20.69 -24.22
C TYR A 269 -12.85 -19.17 -24.16
N THR A 270 -11.80 -18.49 -23.74
CA THR A 270 -11.75 -17.03 -23.77
C THR A 270 -10.46 -16.57 -24.41
N LEU A 271 -10.57 -15.84 -25.50
CA LEU A 271 -9.45 -15.17 -26.15
C LEU A 271 -9.26 -13.81 -25.49
N HIS A 272 -8.05 -13.52 -25.04
CA HIS A 272 -7.63 -12.22 -24.56
C HIS A 272 -6.74 -11.56 -25.60
N LEU A 273 -7.04 -10.31 -25.92
CA LEU A 273 -6.18 -9.47 -26.72
C LEU A 273 -5.79 -8.25 -25.88
N SER A 274 -4.50 -7.95 -25.85
CA SER A 274 -3.99 -6.71 -25.26
C SER A 274 -3.19 -5.95 -26.29
N ASP A 275 -3.44 -4.65 -26.43
CA ASP A 275 -2.66 -3.82 -27.31
C ASP A 275 -1.40 -3.26 -26.63
N ASN A 276 -0.50 -2.65 -27.43
CA ASN A 276 0.71 -2.02 -26.91
C ASN A 276 0.44 -0.80 -26.01
N SER A 277 -0.81 -0.33 -25.94
CA SER A 277 -1.26 0.75 -25.06
C SER A 277 -1.73 0.25 -23.68
N GLY A 278 -1.80 -1.09 -23.49
CA GLY A 278 -2.33 -1.73 -22.28
C GLY A 278 -3.84 -1.87 -22.26
N SER A 279 -4.54 -1.56 -23.38
CA SER A 279 -5.97 -1.88 -23.51
C SER A 279 -6.13 -3.39 -23.64
N MET A 280 -7.10 -3.96 -22.91
CA MET A 280 -7.39 -5.40 -22.93
C MET A 280 -8.84 -5.63 -23.32
N MET A 281 -9.06 -6.65 -24.14
CA MET A 281 -10.40 -7.14 -24.43
C MET A 281 -10.47 -8.67 -24.29
N SER A 282 -11.67 -9.20 -24.07
CA SER A 282 -11.95 -10.61 -23.93
C SER A 282 -13.06 -11.04 -24.88
N ALA A 283 -12.82 -12.11 -25.58
CA ALA A 283 -13.75 -12.71 -26.55
C ALA A 283 -14.08 -14.15 -26.13
N PRO A 284 -15.17 -14.40 -25.42
CA PRO A 284 -15.59 -15.75 -25.05
C PRO A 284 -16.25 -16.47 -26.23
N PHE A 285 -15.96 -17.77 -26.38
CA PHE A 285 -16.61 -18.65 -27.35
C PHE A 285 -16.68 -20.09 -26.85
N VAL A 286 -17.57 -20.89 -27.46
CA VAL A 286 -17.77 -22.30 -27.13
C VAL A 286 -17.47 -23.13 -28.35
N VAL A 287 -16.61 -24.16 -28.21
CA VAL A 287 -16.36 -25.18 -29.24
C VAL A 287 -17.25 -26.38 -28.97
N VAL A 288 -17.94 -26.87 -30.00
CA VAL A 288 -18.79 -28.05 -29.95
C VAL A 288 -18.33 -29.03 -31.07
N ARG A 289 -17.95 -30.25 -30.66
CA ARG A 289 -17.52 -31.31 -31.56
C ARG A 289 -18.50 -32.49 -31.50
#